data_663b4b59718090e2540378f0eeefd1b1
#
_entry.id   663b4b59718090e2540378f0eeefd1b1
#
_cell.length_a   1.000
_cell.length_b   1.000
_cell.length_c   1.000
_cell.angle_alpha   90.00
_cell.angle_beta   90.00
_cell.angle_gamma   90.00
#
_symmetry.space_group_name_H-M   'P 1'
#
loop_
_entity.id
_entity.type
_entity.pdbx_description
1 polymer ?
#
loop_
_entity_poly.entity_id
_entity_poly.type
_entity_poly.pdbx_seq_one_letter_code
_entity_poly.pdbx_strand_id
1 'polypeptide(L)'
;TLDTSGNPYTEEGPWHEKWEELMKYTDLVMLDIKHIDEEQHKILTGCTNKNILAMARKLSDMGVSMWIRHVLVPERNDRDDYLHRLADFIATLKTVERVEVLPYHTLGTFKWENLHIDYPLKGIDPPTKERIENAEKILGAGTQ
;
A
#
# COMPACT_ATOMS: atom_id res chain seq x y z
N THR A 1 -16.47 -2.61 -5.14
CA THR A 1 -15.06 -2.72 -4.67
C THR A 1 -14.13 -1.95 -5.59
N LEU A 2 -13.23 -1.16 -5.01
CA LEU A 2 -12.19 -0.42 -5.72
C LEU A 2 -10.80 -0.93 -5.30
N ASP A 3 -9.97 -1.31 -6.26
CA ASP A 3 -8.56 -1.66 -6.08
C ASP A 3 -7.70 -0.48 -6.56
N THR A 4 -6.85 0.07 -5.69
CA THR A 4 -6.12 1.31 -6.01
C THR A 4 -4.80 1.47 -5.24
N SER A 5 -3.85 2.16 -5.88
CA SER A 5 -2.65 2.67 -5.22
C SER A 5 -2.89 4.00 -4.47
N GLY A 6 -4.07 4.60 -4.61
CA GLY A 6 -4.39 5.91 -4.03
C GLY A 6 -3.67 7.11 -4.66
N ASN A 7 -2.79 6.89 -5.63
CA ASN A 7 -1.91 7.95 -6.14
C ASN A 7 -2.64 9.12 -6.82
N PRO A 8 -3.77 8.96 -7.55
CA PRO A 8 -4.46 10.09 -8.13
C PRO A 8 -5.30 10.90 -7.13
N TYR A 9 -5.40 10.48 -5.86
CA TYR A 9 -6.20 11.19 -4.87
C TYR A 9 -5.68 12.61 -4.62
N THR A 10 -6.60 13.57 -4.54
CA THR A 10 -6.36 14.95 -4.14
C THR A 10 -7.36 15.33 -3.07
N GLU A 11 -6.98 16.24 -2.17
CA GLU A 11 -7.85 16.68 -1.07
C GLU A 11 -8.82 17.80 -1.51
N GLU A 12 -8.61 18.37 -2.70
CA GLU A 12 -9.41 19.48 -3.23
C GLU A 12 -9.57 19.37 -4.75
N GLY A 13 -10.52 20.17 -5.27
CA GLY A 13 -10.73 20.37 -6.71
C GLY A 13 -11.68 19.36 -7.36
N PRO A 14 -11.89 19.49 -8.69
CA PRO A 14 -12.91 18.72 -9.42
C PRO A 14 -12.72 17.20 -9.38
N TRP A 15 -11.47 16.73 -9.20
CA TRP A 15 -11.18 15.30 -9.05
C TRP A 15 -11.60 14.78 -7.68
N HIS A 16 -11.44 15.59 -6.63
CA HIS A 16 -11.90 15.25 -5.29
C HIS A 16 -13.43 15.07 -5.24
N GLU A 17 -14.18 15.99 -5.85
CA GLU A 17 -15.65 15.90 -5.93
C GLU A 17 -16.09 14.61 -6.64
N LYS A 18 -15.46 14.28 -7.77
CA LYS A 18 -15.73 13.02 -8.50
C LYS A 18 -15.36 11.79 -7.69
N TRP A 19 -14.26 11.87 -6.95
CA TRP A 19 -13.84 10.78 -6.07
C TRP A 19 -14.83 10.60 -4.92
N GLU A 20 -15.28 11.67 -4.26
CA GLU A 20 -16.31 11.59 -3.21
C GLU A 20 -17.64 11.01 -3.75
N GLU A 21 -18.02 11.40 -4.96
CA GLU A 21 -19.20 10.82 -5.61
C GLU A 21 -19.04 9.32 -5.86
N LEU A 22 -17.87 8.88 -6.34
CA LEU A 22 -17.56 7.46 -6.53
C LEU A 22 -17.64 6.69 -5.21
N MET A 23 -17.15 7.27 -4.10
CA MET A 23 -17.16 6.60 -2.79
C MET A 23 -18.57 6.33 -2.27
N LYS A 24 -19.60 7.07 -2.68
CA LYS A 24 -21.01 6.79 -2.32
C LYS A 24 -21.51 5.42 -2.86
N TYR A 25 -20.87 4.91 -3.90
CA TYR A 25 -21.20 3.63 -4.54
C TYR A 25 -20.12 2.56 -4.32
N THR A 26 -19.18 2.84 -3.42
CA THR A 26 -18.06 1.93 -3.15
C THR A 26 -18.19 1.34 -1.75
N ASP A 27 -18.41 0.02 -1.67
CA ASP A 27 -18.54 -0.69 -0.39
C ASP A 27 -17.19 -1.02 0.24
N LEU A 28 -16.16 -1.23 -0.58
CA LEU A 28 -14.84 -1.64 -0.13
C LEU A 28 -13.74 -1.05 -1.01
N VAL A 29 -12.73 -0.49 -0.37
CA VAL A 29 -11.49 -0.04 -1.04
C VAL A 29 -10.33 -0.93 -0.61
N MET A 30 -9.68 -1.59 -1.58
CA MET A 30 -8.39 -2.26 -1.38
C MET A 30 -7.28 -1.26 -1.72
N LEU A 31 -6.63 -0.73 -0.68
CA LEU A 31 -5.64 0.34 -0.79
C LEU A 31 -4.23 -0.19 -0.58
N ASP A 32 -3.38 0.03 -1.56
CA ASP A 32 -1.97 -0.33 -1.48
C ASP A 32 -1.15 0.77 -0.78
N ILE A 33 -0.52 0.46 0.34
CA ILE A 33 0.49 1.31 0.97
C ILE A 33 1.86 0.65 0.78
N LYS A 34 2.61 1.13 -0.22
CA LYS A 34 3.89 0.52 -0.62
C LYS A 34 5.02 0.82 0.36
N HIS A 35 5.02 1.98 1.01
CA HIS A 35 5.96 2.35 2.04
C HIS A 35 5.39 3.46 2.94
N ILE A 36 5.63 3.38 4.25
CA ILE A 36 5.15 4.40 5.21
C ILE A 36 6.04 5.66 5.21
N ASP A 37 7.33 5.51 4.96
CA ASP A 37 8.26 6.64 4.87
C ASP A 37 8.18 7.30 3.50
N GLU A 38 8.04 8.63 3.45
CA GLU A 38 7.84 9.37 2.20
C GLU A 38 9.02 9.27 1.24
N GLU A 39 10.23 9.42 1.74
CA GLU A 39 11.43 9.42 0.89
C GLU A 39 11.68 8.01 0.33
N GLN A 40 11.52 6.99 1.16
CA GLN A 40 11.63 5.61 0.70
C GLN A 40 10.50 5.22 -0.26
N HIS A 41 9.30 5.77 -0.07
CA HIS A 41 8.19 5.60 -1.01
C HIS A 41 8.52 6.20 -2.38
N LYS A 42 9.13 7.39 -2.42
CA LYS A 42 9.58 8.02 -3.67
C LYS A 42 10.66 7.20 -4.37
N ILE A 43 11.61 6.64 -3.61
CA ILE A 43 12.64 5.76 -4.16
C ILE A 43 12.02 4.49 -4.77
N LEU A 44 11.03 3.91 -4.10
CA LEU A 44 10.40 2.66 -4.52
C LEU A 44 9.42 2.84 -5.69
N THR A 45 8.68 3.96 -5.74
CA THR A 45 7.53 4.15 -6.64
C THR A 45 7.63 5.35 -7.57
N GLY A 46 8.56 6.25 -7.34
CA GLY A 46 8.68 7.53 -8.04
C GLY A 46 7.70 8.61 -7.55
N CYS A 47 6.84 8.33 -6.57
CA CYS A 47 5.77 9.22 -6.11
C CYS A 47 5.79 9.41 -4.60
N THR A 48 5.22 10.53 -4.10
CA THR A 48 4.95 10.73 -2.67
C THR A 48 3.87 9.77 -2.16
N ASN A 49 3.88 9.46 -0.87
CA ASN A 49 2.80 8.72 -0.21
C ASN A 49 1.78 9.62 0.51
N LYS A 50 1.96 10.93 0.51
CA LYS A 50 1.11 11.88 1.26
C LYS A 50 -0.35 11.78 0.86
N ASN A 51 -0.62 11.79 -0.42
CA ASN A 51 -1.97 11.64 -0.98
C ASN A 51 -2.58 10.28 -0.66
N ILE A 52 -1.78 9.21 -0.64
CA ILE A 52 -2.24 7.85 -0.30
C ILE A 52 -2.67 7.78 1.17
N LEU A 53 -1.83 8.30 2.07
CA LEU A 53 -2.14 8.35 3.50
C LEU A 53 -3.31 9.31 3.80
N ALA A 54 -3.43 10.42 3.08
CA ALA A 54 -4.58 11.32 3.17
C ALA A 54 -5.87 10.64 2.70
N MET A 55 -5.82 9.89 1.59
CA MET A 55 -6.96 9.08 1.11
C MET A 55 -7.39 8.06 2.17
N ALA A 56 -6.46 7.34 2.80
CA ALA A 56 -6.80 6.37 3.84
C ALA A 56 -7.53 7.02 5.02
N ARG A 57 -7.06 8.19 5.49
CA ARG A 57 -7.75 8.94 6.55
C ARG A 57 -9.14 9.39 6.12
N LYS A 58 -9.28 9.94 4.91
CA LYS A 58 -10.57 10.40 4.37
C LYS A 58 -11.57 9.25 4.25
N LEU A 59 -11.15 8.08 3.75
CA LEU A 59 -12.00 6.88 3.69
C LEU A 59 -12.46 6.45 5.09
N SER A 60 -11.54 6.44 6.05
CA SER A 60 -11.83 6.15 7.45
C SER A 60 -12.87 7.10 8.05
N ASP A 61 -12.73 8.42 7.78
CA ASP A 61 -13.67 9.44 8.27
C ASP A 61 -15.03 9.36 7.58
N MET A 62 -15.08 8.93 6.32
CA MET A 62 -16.32 8.69 5.58
C MET A 62 -17.02 7.38 5.96
N GLY A 63 -16.39 6.53 6.75
CA GLY A 63 -16.94 5.21 7.12
C GLY A 63 -16.86 4.16 6.02
N VAL A 64 -16.03 4.36 4.99
CA VAL A 64 -15.85 3.40 3.90
C VAL A 64 -14.92 2.28 4.36
N SER A 65 -15.34 1.02 4.19
CA SER A 65 -14.54 -0.16 4.53
C SER A 65 -13.26 -0.23 3.70
N MET A 66 -12.15 -0.61 4.35
CA MET A 66 -10.85 -0.72 3.70
C MET A 66 -10.18 -2.07 3.98
N TRP A 67 -9.50 -2.58 2.98
CA TRP A 67 -8.40 -3.54 3.13
C TRP A 67 -7.11 -2.81 2.81
N ILE A 68 -6.14 -2.87 3.73
CA ILE A 68 -4.80 -2.32 3.49
C ILE A 68 -3.92 -3.45 2.98
N ARG A 69 -3.27 -3.22 1.84
CA ARG A 69 -2.33 -4.19 1.27
C ARG A 69 -0.92 -3.61 1.27
N HIS A 70 0.02 -4.43 1.70
CA HIS A 70 1.43 -4.09 1.73
C HIS A 70 2.25 -5.12 0.98
N VAL A 71 2.85 -4.74 -0.15
CA VAL A 71 3.77 -5.59 -0.88
C VAL A 71 5.11 -5.56 -0.18
N LEU A 72 5.50 -6.69 0.41
CA LEU A 72 6.75 -6.83 1.17
C LEU A 72 7.92 -7.04 0.22
N VAL A 73 8.77 -6.03 0.08
CA VAL A 73 9.96 -6.04 -0.79
C VAL A 73 11.21 -6.03 0.08
N PRO A 74 12.01 -7.13 0.08
CA PRO A 74 13.24 -7.20 0.86
C PRO A 74 14.19 -6.02 0.55
N GLU A 75 14.95 -5.60 1.55
CA GLU A 75 15.90 -4.47 1.48
C GLU A 75 15.27 -3.09 1.21
N ARG A 76 13.97 -3.02 0.97
CA ARG A 76 13.26 -1.77 0.65
C ARG A 76 12.30 -1.36 1.78
N ASN A 77 11.33 -2.19 2.08
CA ASN A 77 10.27 -1.86 3.03
C ASN A 77 10.04 -2.93 4.11
N ASP A 78 10.87 -3.97 4.14
CA ASP A 78 10.72 -5.12 5.05
C ASP A 78 11.37 -4.94 6.44
N ARG A 79 11.96 -3.79 6.74
CA ARG A 79 12.53 -3.48 8.05
C ARG A 79 11.44 -3.35 9.11
N ASP A 80 11.70 -3.87 10.29
CA ASP A 80 10.73 -3.88 11.39
C ASP A 80 10.30 -2.48 11.84
N ASP A 81 11.21 -1.48 11.81
CA ASP A 81 10.87 -0.10 12.15
C ASP A 81 9.86 0.52 11.16
N TYR A 82 9.95 0.19 9.87
CA TYR A 82 8.96 0.62 8.87
C TYR A 82 7.63 -0.10 9.05
N LEU A 83 7.67 -1.41 9.33
CA LEU A 83 6.47 -2.20 9.55
C LEU A 83 5.71 -1.73 10.81
N HIS A 84 6.42 -1.43 11.90
CA HIS A 84 5.80 -0.86 13.11
C HIS A 84 5.18 0.51 12.85
N ARG A 85 5.88 1.42 12.14
CA ARG A 85 5.32 2.72 11.76
C ARG A 85 4.08 2.58 10.88
N LEU A 86 4.05 1.59 9.99
CA LEU A 86 2.87 1.29 9.17
C LEU A 86 1.73 0.75 10.04
N ALA A 87 2.01 -0.16 10.96
CA ALA A 87 1.03 -0.68 11.92
C ALA A 87 0.44 0.44 12.78
N ASP A 88 1.27 1.35 13.29
CA ASP A 88 0.83 2.52 14.07
C ASP A 88 -0.09 3.43 13.24
N PHE A 89 0.23 3.65 11.97
CA PHE A 89 -0.64 4.41 11.07
C PHE A 89 -1.98 3.70 10.86
N ILE A 90 -1.96 2.41 10.54
CA ILE A 90 -3.17 1.60 10.34
C ILE A 90 -4.06 1.64 11.59
N ALA A 91 -3.49 1.57 12.79
CA ALA A 91 -4.21 1.65 14.06
C ALA A 91 -4.97 2.98 14.27
N THR A 92 -4.62 4.05 13.54
CA THR A 92 -5.38 5.31 13.56
C THR A 92 -6.65 5.29 12.71
N LEU A 93 -6.79 4.30 11.83
CA LEU A 93 -7.93 4.18 10.90
C LEU A 93 -9.04 3.34 11.54
N LYS A 94 -10.30 3.77 11.37
CA LYS A 94 -11.47 3.17 12.06
C LYS A 94 -12.17 2.08 11.24
N THR A 95 -11.93 2.03 9.93
CA THR A 95 -12.69 1.20 8.99
C THR A 95 -11.84 0.17 8.25
N VAL A 96 -10.66 -0.15 8.78
CA VAL A 96 -9.82 -1.22 8.23
C VAL A 96 -10.38 -2.56 8.71
N GLU A 97 -10.87 -3.36 7.77
CA GLU A 97 -11.41 -4.69 8.01
C GLU A 97 -10.33 -5.78 7.88
N ARG A 98 -9.31 -5.51 7.08
CA ARG A 98 -8.26 -6.49 6.80
C ARG A 98 -6.93 -5.81 6.44
N VAL A 99 -5.84 -6.43 6.86
CA VAL A 99 -4.50 -6.13 6.39
C VAL A 99 -3.94 -7.35 5.67
N GLU A 100 -3.35 -7.15 4.51
CA GLU A 100 -2.72 -8.22 3.72
C GLU A 100 -1.25 -7.90 3.46
N VAL A 101 -0.37 -8.84 3.78
CA VAL A 101 1.03 -8.82 3.35
C VAL A 101 1.14 -9.63 2.06
N LEU A 102 1.54 -8.99 0.99
CA LEU A 102 1.72 -9.60 -0.32
C LEU A 102 3.21 -9.79 -0.58
N PRO A 103 3.71 -11.03 -0.68
CA PRO A 103 5.12 -11.25 -0.97
C PRO A 103 5.49 -10.68 -2.35
N TYR A 104 6.58 -9.91 -2.42
CA TYR A 104 7.18 -9.54 -3.69
C TYR A 104 7.56 -10.80 -4.48
N HIS A 105 7.36 -10.75 -5.80
CA HIS A 105 7.73 -11.83 -6.72
C HIS A 105 8.24 -11.28 -8.06
N THR A 106 9.03 -12.07 -8.77
CA THR A 106 9.70 -11.69 -10.01
C THR A 106 8.92 -12.04 -11.30
N LEU A 107 7.68 -12.52 -11.18
CA LEU A 107 6.88 -12.99 -12.33
C LEU A 107 6.65 -11.94 -13.42
N GLY A 108 6.75 -10.65 -13.10
CA GLY A 108 6.55 -9.55 -14.04
C GLY A 108 7.83 -9.02 -14.70
N THR A 109 9.02 -9.53 -14.37
CA THR A 109 10.31 -8.96 -14.83
C THR A 109 10.47 -8.98 -16.34
N PHE A 110 9.97 -10.02 -17.01
CA PHE A 110 10.00 -10.13 -18.46
C PHE A 110 9.33 -8.96 -19.20
N LYS A 111 8.38 -8.26 -18.55
CA LYS A 111 7.72 -7.08 -19.13
C LYS A 111 8.69 -5.91 -19.24
N TRP A 112 9.57 -5.75 -18.25
CA TRP A 112 10.61 -4.73 -18.26
C TRP A 112 11.64 -5.00 -19.34
N GLU A 113 12.06 -6.27 -19.50
CA GLU A 113 12.96 -6.69 -20.56
C GLU A 113 12.36 -6.44 -21.95
N ASN A 114 11.10 -6.81 -22.17
CA ASN A 114 10.38 -6.56 -23.42
C ASN A 114 10.24 -5.07 -23.78
N LEU A 115 10.15 -4.21 -22.75
CA LEU A 115 10.07 -2.76 -22.92
C LEU A 115 11.46 -2.09 -23.01
N HIS A 116 12.55 -2.85 -22.87
CA HIS A 116 13.93 -2.36 -22.82
C HIS A 116 14.13 -1.30 -21.70
N ILE A 117 13.48 -1.49 -20.56
CA ILE A 117 13.57 -0.64 -19.38
C ILE A 117 14.29 -1.42 -18.28
N ASP A 118 15.27 -0.79 -17.63
CA ASP A 118 15.98 -1.40 -16.52
C ASP A 118 15.01 -1.65 -15.34
N TYR A 119 15.04 -2.89 -14.82
CA TYR A 119 14.21 -3.26 -13.69
C TYR A 119 14.78 -2.73 -12.38
N PRO A 120 14.09 -1.83 -11.66
CA PRO A 120 14.64 -1.17 -10.47
C PRO A 120 14.95 -2.10 -9.29
N LEU A 121 14.31 -3.28 -9.25
CA LEU A 121 14.49 -4.29 -8.21
C LEU A 121 15.33 -5.49 -8.70
N LYS A 122 16.17 -5.27 -9.72
CA LYS A 122 17.06 -6.32 -10.26
C LYS A 122 18.00 -6.83 -9.16
N GLY A 123 18.01 -8.15 -8.97
CA GLY A 123 18.84 -8.81 -7.95
C GLY A 123 18.23 -8.88 -6.56
N ILE A 124 17.00 -8.38 -6.36
CA ILE A 124 16.26 -8.57 -5.12
C ILE A 124 15.46 -9.86 -5.23
N ASP A 125 15.74 -10.79 -4.32
CA ASP A 125 15.00 -12.06 -4.21
C ASP A 125 13.65 -11.87 -3.49
N PRO A 126 12.66 -12.74 -3.72
CA PRO A 126 11.43 -12.76 -2.94
C PRO A 126 11.71 -12.89 -1.43
N PRO A 127 10.84 -12.35 -0.55
CA PRO A 127 11.01 -12.46 0.88
C PRO A 127 10.96 -13.92 1.35
N THR A 128 11.75 -14.24 2.38
CA THR A 128 11.68 -15.55 3.02
C THR A 128 10.36 -15.71 3.76
N LYS A 129 9.94 -16.96 3.97
CA LYS A 129 8.74 -17.28 4.75
C LYS A 129 8.78 -16.65 6.15
N GLU A 130 9.92 -16.69 6.80
CA GLU A 130 10.14 -16.09 8.11
C GLU A 130 9.90 -14.56 8.10
N ARG A 131 10.38 -13.85 7.05
CA ARG A 131 10.14 -12.40 6.90
C ARG A 131 8.68 -12.08 6.64
N ILE A 132 7.98 -12.91 5.87
CA ILE A 132 6.54 -12.78 5.63
C ILE A 132 5.77 -12.94 6.95
N GLU A 133 6.00 -14.04 7.68
CA GLU A 133 5.36 -14.32 8.98
C GLU A 133 5.62 -13.21 10.01
N ASN A 134 6.84 -12.66 10.03
CA ASN A 134 7.18 -11.52 10.89
C ASN A 134 6.40 -10.26 10.49
N ALA A 135 6.33 -9.93 9.21
CA ALA A 135 5.57 -8.77 8.72
C ALA A 135 4.06 -8.93 9.01
N GLU A 136 3.50 -10.12 8.76
CA GLU A 136 2.11 -10.44 9.08
C GLU A 136 1.81 -10.25 10.57
N LYS A 137 2.71 -10.72 11.44
CA LYS A 137 2.58 -10.55 12.89
C LYS A 137 2.61 -9.08 13.31
N ILE A 138 3.55 -8.29 12.79
CA ILE A 138 3.67 -6.86 13.13
C ILE A 138 2.45 -6.08 12.64
N LEU A 139 1.99 -6.35 11.42
CA LEU A 139 0.88 -5.64 10.80
C LEU A 139 -0.51 -6.17 11.21
N GLY A 140 -0.57 -7.25 11.99
CA GLY A 140 -1.84 -7.91 12.33
C GLY A 140 -2.55 -8.52 11.13
N ALA A 141 -1.82 -8.91 10.09
CA ALA A 141 -2.36 -9.50 8.89
C ALA A 141 -2.84 -10.95 9.14
N GLY A 142 -3.96 -11.32 8.53
CA GLY A 142 -4.47 -12.70 8.60
C GLY A 142 -5.20 -13.09 9.88
N THR A 143 -5.40 -12.18 10.84
CA THR A 143 -6.18 -12.44 12.05
C THR A 143 -7.54 -11.77 11.98
N GLN A 144 -8.46 -12.39 11.26
CA GLN A 144 -9.92 -12.35 11.54
C GLN A 144 -10.56 -13.65 11.09
#